data_f6c771c4bf0997c6af0ff0dff36af6f7
#
_entry.id   f6c771c4bf0997c6af0ff0dff36af6f7
#
_cell.length_a   1.000
_cell.length_b   1.000
_cell.length_c   1.000
_cell.angle_alpha   90.00
_cell.angle_beta   90.00
_cell.angle_gamma   90.00
#
_symmetry.space_group_name_H-M   'P 1'
#
loop_
_entity.id
_entity.type
_entity.pdbx_description
1 polymer ?
#
loop_
_entity_poly.entity_id
_entity_poly.type
_entity_poly.pdbx_seq_one_letter_code
_entity_poly.pdbx_strand_id
1 'polypeptide(L)'
;MRSNWRKTIAGIVAIAALIPCCLGTTAYAAPQSAADTVISAVMPELEEPMPSSQVDAQIAADVKAAISGTAGGLETIPTPNYAEDPDVEIPDGKPTQDGKLYYKIVSKKAQITGCAPGTTDLVIPDTIYDEEDEEDYPVTFIAAAAFYGNKELQTVTMPDGMVGIGANAFLGCTNLTSVSMPDSVASINGGAFCSCSNLTDIKLPASLYFVGDDAFSYCASLESITIPGNLTSIGSTMFANCAKLKTVVLEEGVQSIGSNAFYGCSSLDTVQFPESSCTRINANAFTYSGLSSIELPDSVTNVATAAFSHCQNLKTVKLSSGMTSLRKDTFAYSGLESIEIPDSITTIKSGVFAYCSNLKSVTLPQTLKQVDEIVFYSCGSLESIVLPDSLTKISDNLFYRCTSLNDVKFGANVNSIGASAFYGCTSLTEVNIPDTVTKLGQSAFAECTNVTKITVPDSVTDLGKWTFYNNANLTDVTIGNGVTNLDNYLFYRCNKLDNVTVPESVKKVGQYAFGGCTSMSNIQLPDSLESIDKCA
;
A
#
# COMPACT_ATOMS: atom_id res chain seq x y z
N MET A 1 38.64 8.17 6.48
CA MET A 1 37.60 8.80 7.27
C MET A 1 36.61 7.71 7.67
N ARG A 2 36.94 7.00 8.74
CA ARG A 2 36.10 5.96 9.35
C ARG A 2 35.68 6.50 10.72
N SER A 3 34.42 6.93 10.86
CA SER A 3 33.76 7.08 12.16
C SER A 3 32.49 7.90 11.98
N ASN A 4 31.32 7.26 11.87
CA ASN A 4 30.01 7.83 12.27
C ASN A 4 28.81 6.88 12.04
N TRP A 5 29.04 5.54 12.05
CA TRP A 5 27.93 4.56 11.90
C TRP A 5 27.58 3.79 13.19
N ARG A 6 27.98 4.27 14.35
CA ARG A 6 27.77 3.57 15.63
C ARG A 6 26.96 4.32 16.69
N LYS A 7 26.12 5.27 16.34
CA LYS A 7 25.35 6.02 17.38
C LYS A 7 23.85 6.17 17.13
N THR A 8 23.19 5.28 16.40
CA THR A 8 21.71 5.34 16.28
C THR A 8 21.00 4.01 16.51
N ILE A 9 21.63 3.05 17.18
CA ILE A 9 20.95 1.82 17.63
C ILE A 9 21.11 1.71 19.15
N ALA A 10 20.36 2.51 19.86
CA ALA A 10 20.10 2.30 21.29
C ALA A 10 18.79 3.02 21.65
N GLY A 11 17.70 2.32 21.59
CA GLY A 11 16.42 2.81 22.09
C GLY A 11 15.24 2.29 21.28
N ILE A 12 14.89 1.03 21.42
CA ILE A 12 13.53 0.46 21.44
C ILE A 12 13.72 -1.07 21.59
N VAL A 13 13.83 -1.51 22.85
CA VAL A 13 13.51 -2.87 23.25
C VAL A 13 12.50 -2.72 24.39
N ALA A 14 11.26 -3.02 24.12
CA ALA A 14 10.28 -3.60 25.03
C ALA A 14 8.87 -3.43 24.43
N ILE A 15 8.26 -4.55 24.23
CA ILE A 15 6.85 -4.94 24.27
C ILE A 15 6.54 -5.84 23.09
N ALA A 16 6.85 -7.11 23.26
CA ALA A 16 6.21 -8.19 22.52
C ALA A 16 5.93 -9.31 23.52
N ALA A 17 4.72 -9.36 24.03
CA ALA A 17 4.17 -10.56 24.64
C ALA A 17 2.64 -10.53 24.54
N LEU A 18 2.10 -11.71 24.16
CA LEU A 18 0.70 -12.13 24.25
C LEU A 18 -0.19 -11.97 23.01
N ILE A 19 -0.22 -13.04 22.22
CA ILE A 19 -1.46 -13.72 21.86
C ILE A 19 -1.11 -15.20 21.55
N PRO A 20 -1.79 -16.18 22.15
CA PRO A 20 -1.58 -17.59 21.86
C PRO A 20 -2.55 -18.14 20.81
N CYS A 21 -1.98 -18.92 19.92
CA CYS A 21 -2.37 -20.27 19.51
C CYS A 21 -3.82 -20.59 19.12
N CYS A 22 -3.96 -21.28 18.03
CA CYS A 22 -4.50 -22.64 17.91
C CYS A 22 -4.48 -23.10 16.44
N LEU A 23 -3.74 -24.12 16.14
CA LEU A 23 -4.18 -25.41 15.61
C LEU A 23 -2.96 -26.21 15.15
N GLY A 24 -2.86 -27.38 15.72
CA GLY A 24 -1.81 -28.34 15.45
C GLY A 24 -2.05 -29.11 14.16
N THR A 25 -0.98 -29.49 13.50
CA THR A 25 -0.86 -30.74 12.76
C THR A 25 0.57 -31.25 12.86
N THR A 26 0.65 -32.48 13.25
CA THR A 26 1.85 -33.31 13.40
C THR A 26 2.59 -33.46 12.09
N ALA A 27 3.90 -33.11 12.07
CA ALA A 27 4.82 -33.49 11.03
C ALA A 27 5.83 -34.51 11.58
N TYR A 28 5.88 -35.66 10.93
CA TYR A 28 6.85 -36.74 11.16
C TYR A 28 8.27 -36.25 10.85
N ALA A 29 9.17 -36.38 11.82
CA ALA A 29 10.60 -36.22 11.61
C ALA A 29 11.19 -37.50 11.00
N ALA A 30 11.87 -37.38 9.85
CA ALA A 30 12.73 -38.41 9.31
C ALA A 30 14.13 -38.34 9.97
N PRO A 31 14.83 -39.42 10.18
CA PRO A 31 16.11 -39.41 10.88
C PRO A 31 17.23 -38.83 10.01
N GLN A 32 17.96 -37.88 10.53
CA GLN A 32 19.20 -37.35 9.95
C GLN A 32 20.26 -38.45 9.90
N SER A 33 20.93 -38.58 8.76
CA SER A 33 21.98 -39.55 8.55
C SER A 33 23.27 -39.13 9.27
N ALA A 34 24.05 -40.13 9.69
CA ALA A 34 25.29 -39.98 10.46
C ALA A 34 26.43 -39.18 9.76
N ALA A 35 26.20 -38.70 8.53
CA ALA A 35 27.15 -37.85 7.79
C ALA A 35 27.18 -36.40 8.27
N ASP A 36 26.04 -35.89 8.82
CA ASP A 36 25.94 -34.48 9.28
C ASP A 36 26.67 -34.25 10.62
N THR A 37 26.93 -35.30 11.40
CA THR A 37 27.54 -35.20 12.73
C THR A 37 29.08 -35.07 12.69
N VAL A 38 29.73 -35.43 11.57
CA VAL A 38 31.20 -35.38 11.45
C VAL A 38 31.70 -34.05 10.92
N ILE A 39 30.85 -33.29 10.22
CA ILE A 39 31.22 -31.99 9.63
C ILE A 39 31.20 -30.88 10.68
N SER A 40 30.37 -31.01 11.72
CA SER A 40 30.23 -30.01 12.79
C SER A 40 31.39 -29.94 13.80
N ALA A 41 32.29 -30.94 13.81
CA ALA A 41 33.32 -31.10 14.87
C ALA A 41 34.72 -30.54 14.49
N VAL A 42 34.96 -30.04 13.26
CA VAL A 42 36.30 -29.68 12.76
C VAL A 42 36.44 -28.28 12.21
N MET A 43 35.43 -27.41 12.36
CA MET A 43 35.51 -26.05 11.81
C MET A 43 35.42 -24.98 12.91
N PRO A 44 36.49 -24.17 13.14
CA PRO A 44 36.35 -22.95 13.91
C PRO A 44 35.69 -21.85 13.07
N GLU A 45 34.67 -21.22 13.62
CA GLU A 45 34.06 -19.93 13.26
C GLU A 45 34.23 -19.50 11.77
N LEU A 46 33.50 -20.13 10.89
CA LEU A 46 33.18 -19.61 9.57
C LEU A 46 31.85 -18.87 9.71
N GLU A 47 31.81 -17.61 9.31
CA GLU A 47 30.53 -16.94 9.05
C GLU A 47 29.72 -17.84 8.11
N GLU A 48 28.76 -18.57 8.66
CA GLU A 48 27.85 -19.40 7.86
C GLU A 48 27.11 -18.47 6.90
N PRO A 49 26.88 -18.90 5.64
CA PRO A 49 25.96 -18.19 4.77
C PRO A 49 24.64 -18.08 5.50
N MET A 50 24.08 -16.88 5.65
CA MET A 50 22.77 -16.72 6.29
C MET A 50 21.80 -17.71 5.67
N PRO A 51 21.07 -18.51 6.47
CA PRO A 51 20.04 -19.39 5.95
C PRO A 51 19.10 -18.61 5.03
N SER A 52 18.60 -19.23 3.97
CA SER A 52 17.63 -18.59 3.06
C SER A 52 16.49 -17.93 3.83
N SER A 53 16.06 -18.54 4.94
CA SER A 53 15.06 -17.96 5.86
C SER A 53 15.50 -16.65 6.54
N GLN A 54 16.78 -16.41 6.77
CA GLN A 54 17.28 -15.15 7.35
C GLN A 54 17.49 -14.08 6.27
N VAL A 55 17.96 -14.47 5.08
CA VAL A 55 18.01 -13.58 3.91
C VAL A 55 16.60 -13.16 3.52
N ASP A 56 15.66 -14.10 3.48
CA ASP A 56 14.25 -13.87 3.22
C ASP A 56 13.61 -12.98 4.30
N ALA A 57 13.92 -13.22 5.57
CA ALA A 57 13.42 -12.40 6.66
C ALA A 57 14.00 -10.98 6.63
N GLN A 58 15.26 -10.82 6.29
CA GLN A 58 15.89 -9.49 6.18
C GLN A 58 15.34 -8.72 4.97
N ILE A 59 15.26 -9.36 3.80
CA ILE A 59 14.68 -8.73 2.60
C ILE A 59 13.20 -8.44 2.82
N ALA A 60 12.44 -9.37 3.40
CA ALA A 60 11.03 -9.13 3.75
C ALA A 60 10.86 -8.01 4.77
N ALA A 61 11.80 -7.88 5.73
CA ALA A 61 11.81 -6.77 6.68
C ALA A 61 12.17 -5.45 6.00
N ASP A 62 13.16 -5.44 5.10
CA ASP A 62 13.59 -4.26 4.36
C ASP A 62 12.51 -3.79 3.38
N VAL A 63 11.84 -4.74 2.70
CA VAL A 63 10.68 -4.46 1.82
C VAL A 63 9.48 -4.00 2.63
N LYS A 64 9.19 -4.67 3.76
CA LYS A 64 8.13 -4.24 4.67
C LYS A 64 8.42 -2.84 5.24
N ALA A 65 9.67 -2.53 5.57
CA ALA A 65 10.09 -1.18 5.97
C ALA A 65 10.01 -0.17 4.81
N ALA A 66 10.35 -0.58 3.58
CA ALA A 66 10.23 0.26 2.39
C ALA A 66 8.77 0.54 2.04
N ILE A 67 7.89 -0.46 2.17
CA ILE A 67 6.45 -0.33 1.96
C ILE A 67 5.79 0.40 3.14
N SER A 68 6.17 0.08 4.40
CA SER A 68 5.61 0.72 5.61
C SER A 68 6.16 2.12 5.89
N GLY A 69 7.33 2.45 5.36
CA GLY A 69 7.88 3.82 5.46
C GLY A 69 7.11 4.87 4.67
N THR A 70 6.08 4.46 3.90
CA THR A 70 5.20 5.34 3.12
C THR A 70 3.72 5.20 3.45
N ALA A 71 3.28 4.04 3.86
CA ALA A 71 2.11 3.93 4.69
C ALA A 71 2.59 4.41 6.08
N GLY A 72 2.45 5.68 6.39
CA GLY A 72 2.58 6.14 7.77
C GLY A 72 1.79 5.16 8.61
N GLY A 73 2.45 4.35 9.40
CA GLY A 73 2.06 3.11 10.06
C GLY A 73 0.67 2.63 9.65
N LEU A 74 0.57 1.38 9.25
CA LEU A 74 -0.71 0.64 9.17
C LEU A 74 -1.33 0.50 10.58
N GLU A 75 -1.25 1.56 11.36
CA GLU A 75 -2.13 1.77 12.47
C GLU A 75 -3.49 2.05 11.84
N THR A 76 -4.44 1.15 12.06
CA THR A 76 -5.86 1.52 12.03
C THR A 76 -5.92 2.97 12.48
N ILE A 77 -6.42 3.88 11.62
CA ILE A 77 -6.71 5.25 12.07
C ILE A 77 -7.36 5.04 13.42
N PRO A 78 -6.71 5.41 14.53
CA PRO A 78 -7.21 5.03 15.83
C PRO A 78 -8.65 5.53 15.87
N THR A 79 -9.58 4.66 16.24
CA THR A 79 -10.91 5.14 16.65
C THR A 79 -10.59 6.28 17.60
N PRO A 80 -11.01 7.50 17.28
CA PRO A 80 -10.76 8.59 18.20
C PRO A 80 -11.25 8.09 19.56
N ASN A 81 -10.35 7.97 20.53
CA ASN A 81 -10.70 7.43 21.84
C ASN A 81 -11.44 8.56 22.60
N TYR A 82 -12.64 8.82 22.14
CA TYR A 82 -13.60 9.71 22.78
C TYR A 82 -14.40 8.95 23.84
N ALA A 83 -13.81 7.87 24.38
CA ALA A 83 -14.37 7.17 25.51
C ALA A 83 -14.42 8.13 26.69
N GLU A 84 -15.64 8.55 26.98
CA GLU A 84 -16.08 9.02 28.29
C GLU A 84 -15.14 10.05 28.93
N ASP A 85 -15.18 11.29 28.43
CA ASP A 85 -14.82 12.44 29.25
C ASP A 85 -15.95 12.61 30.29
N PRO A 86 -15.73 12.27 31.58
CA PRO A 86 -16.75 12.40 32.62
C PRO A 86 -17.08 13.88 32.95
N ASP A 87 -16.36 14.82 32.33
CA ASP A 87 -16.51 16.26 32.52
C ASP A 87 -17.18 16.96 31.31
N VAL A 88 -18.14 16.30 30.63
CA VAL A 88 -19.01 17.01 29.69
C VAL A 88 -19.83 18.03 30.51
N GLU A 89 -19.29 19.24 30.63
CA GLU A 89 -19.95 20.36 31.25
C GLU A 89 -21.32 20.59 30.58
N ILE A 90 -22.30 20.95 31.40
CA ILE A 90 -23.60 21.47 30.96
C ILE A 90 -23.37 22.43 29.78
N PRO A 91 -24.14 22.31 28.67
CA PRO A 91 -23.95 23.17 27.50
C PRO A 91 -23.80 24.64 27.90
N ASP A 92 -22.71 25.27 27.44
CA ASP A 92 -22.44 26.69 27.72
C ASP A 92 -23.51 27.56 27.01
N GLY A 93 -24.58 27.89 27.69
CA GLY A 93 -25.68 28.68 27.12
C GLY A 93 -26.90 28.77 28.03
N LYS A 94 -27.82 29.66 27.65
CA LYS A 94 -29.10 29.81 28.30
C LYS A 94 -30.09 28.76 27.81
N PRO A 95 -31.00 28.21 28.66
CA PRO A 95 -32.10 27.37 28.19
C PRO A 95 -33.16 28.21 27.45
N THR A 96 -33.85 27.61 26.49
CA THR A 96 -35.09 28.15 25.91
C THR A 96 -36.22 28.13 26.94
N GLN A 97 -37.30 28.94 26.74
CA GLN A 97 -38.46 28.98 27.65
C GLN A 97 -39.06 27.61 27.95
N ASP A 98 -39.07 26.71 26.98
CA ASP A 98 -39.58 25.36 27.16
C ASP A 98 -38.52 24.40 27.76
N GLY A 99 -37.29 24.86 27.98
CA GLY A 99 -36.19 24.12 28.55
C GLY A 99 -35.63 23.00 27.65
N LYS A 100 -36.02 22.92 26.37
CA LYS A 100 -35.62 21.84 25.47
C LYS A 100 -34.26 22.06 24.80
N LEU A 101 -33.87 23.29 24.54
CA LEU A 101 -32.63 23.70 23.91
C LEU A 101 -31.81 24.62 24.78
N TYR A 102 -30.50 24.61 24.55
CA TYR A 102 -29.59 25.60 25.09
C TYR A 102 -29.02 26.44 23.94
N TYR A 103 -28.85 27.72 24.14
CA TYR A 103 -28.39 28.65 23.12
C TYR A 103 -27.53 29.76 23.68
N LYS A 104 -26.82 30.46 22.79
CA LYS A 104 -26.15 31.74 23.05
C LYS A 104 -26.38 32.71 21.90
N ILE A 105 -26.42 33.98 22.20
CA ILE A 105 -26.53 35.01 21.18
C ILE A 105 -25.16 35.52 20.80
N VAL A 106 -24.85 35.43 19.49
CA VAL A 106 -23.58 35.90 18.91
C VAL A 106 -23.90 36.75 17.68
N SER A 107 -23.52 38.01 17.71
CA SER A 107 -23.73 38.96 16.60
C SER A 107 -25.21 39.01 16.14
N LYS A 108 -26.15 39.12 17.09
CA LYS A 108 -27.60 39.12 16.83
C LYS A 108 -28.15 37.88 16.13
N LYS A 109 -27.57 36.72 16.40
CA LYS A 109 -28.02 35.42 15.92
C LYS A 109 -27.93 34.41 17.05
N ALA A 110 -28.88 33.49 17.11
CA ALA A 110 -28.84 32.39 18.05
C ALA A 110 -27.96 31.24 17.51
N GLN A 111 -27.08 30.72 18.35
CA GLN A 111 -26.33 29.52 18.16
C GLN A 111 -26.80 28.47 19.15
N ILE A 112 -27.15 27.28 18.66
CA ILE A 112 -27.53 26.15 19.51
C ILE A 112 -26.29 25.55 20.14
N THR A 113 -26.30 25.40 21.46
CA THR A 113 -25.18 24.86 22.25
C THR A 113 -25.49 23.49 22.88
N GLY A 114 -26.76 23.05 22.84
CA GLY A 114 -27.15 21.74 23.35
C GLY A 114 -28.66 21.53 23.41
N CYS A 115 -29.09 20.39 23.95
CA CYS A 115 -30.49 20.07 24.22
C CYS A 115 -30.64 19.45 25.61
N ALA A 116 -31.91 19.40 26.08
CA ALA A 116 -32.24 18.77 27.34
C ALA A 116 -31.96 17.25 27.31
N PRO A 117 -31.56 16.65 28.44
CA PRO A 117 -31.45 15.21 28.58
C PRO A 117 -32.76 14.48 28.20
N GLY A 118 -32.68 13.31 27.60
CA GLY A 118 -33.86 12.54 27.16
C GLY A 118 -34.40 12.96 25.80
N THR A 119 -33.78 13.93 25.10
CA THR A 119 -34.22 14.35 23.76
C THR A 119 -33.81 13.34 22.73
N THR A 120 -34.80 12.70 22.06
CA THR A 120 -34.58 11.72 20.98
C THR A 120 -34.74 12.34 19.60
N ASP A 121 -35.76 13.18 19.46
CA ASP A 121 -36.11 13.85 18.20
C ASP A 121 -35.95 15.37 18.38
N LEU A 122 -34.94 15.92 17.78
CA LEU A 122 -34.59 17.34 17.91
C LEU A 122 -35.11 18.13 16.72
N VAL A 123 -36.05 19.01 16.96
CA VAL A 123 -36.48 20.01 15.97
C VAL A 123 -35.97 21.38 16.43
N ILE A 124 -35.03 21.94 15.66
CA ILE A 124 -34.46 23.27 15.94
C ILE A 124 -35.39 24.33 15.32
N PRO A 125 -35.86 25.33 16.09
CA PRO A 125 -36.77 26.35 15.57
C PRO A 125 -36.04 27.38 14.70
N ASP A 126 -36.76 28.15 13.88
CA ASP A 126 -36.22 29.22 13.03
C ASP A 126 -35.65 30.39 13.86
N THR A 127 -36.30 30.70 14.99
CA THR A 127 -35.92 31.79 15.89
C THR A 127 -35.98 31.33 17.35
N ILE A 128 -35.21 32.00 18.20
CA ILE A 128 -35.27 31.84 19.65
C ILE A 128 -35.54 33.23 20.23
N TYR A 129 -36.58 33.33 21.07
CA TYR A 129 -36.86 34.51 21.88
C TYR A 129 -35.90 34.55 23.07
N ASP A 130 -35.17 35.65 23.22
CA ASP A 130 -34.30 35.90 24.38
C ASP A 130 -35.03 36.80 25.37
N GLU A 131 -35.24 36.30 26.60
CA GLU A 131 -35.99 37.02 27.65
C GLU A 131 -35.23 38.23 28.22
N GLU A 132 -33.89 38.26 28.12
CA GLU A 132 -33.09 39.36 28.63
C GLU A 132 -33.12 40.57 27.70
N ASP A 133 -33.10 40.32 26.39
CA ASP A 133 -33.13 41.36 25.36
C ASP A 133 -34.55 41.67 24.87
N GLU A 134 -35.55 40.83 25.24
CA GLU A 134 -36.92 40.87 24.75
C GLU A 134 -37.02 40.86 23.20
N GLU A 135 -36.09 40.17 22.51
CA GLU A 135 -36.00 40.09 21.05
C GLU A 135 -35.98 38.64 20.55
N ASP A 136 -36.48 38.42 19.32
CA ASP A 136 -36.35 37.16 18.58
C ASP A 136 -35.05 37.15 17.77
N TYR A 137 -34.24 36.10 17.93
CA TYR A 137 -33.00 35.93 17.21
C TYR A 137 -33.07 34.75 16.25
N PRO A 138 -32.71 34.90 14.95
CA PRO A 138 -32.69 33.82 14.01
C PRO A 138 -31.63 32.77 14.40
N VAL A 139 -31.99 31.48 14.32
CA VAL A 139 -31.08 30.37 14.55
C VAL A 139 -30.30 30.09 13.28
N THR A 140 -28.99 30.30 13.32
CA THR A 140 -28.15 30.17 12.10
C THR A 140 -26.99 29.22 12.24
N PHE A 141 -26.70 28.76 13.45
CA PHE A 141 -25.50 27.95 13.68
C PHE A 141 -25.69 26.95 14.83
N ILE A 142 -25.09 25.74 14.65
CA ILE A 142 -24.90 24.81 15.75
C ILE A 142 -23.47 24.97 16.25
N ALA A 143 -23.29 25.25 17.54
CA ALA A 143 -21.97 25.47 18.13
C ALA A 143 -21.07 24.22 18.08
N ALA A 144 -19.78 24.44 18.24
CA ALA A 144 -18.83 23.31 18.37
C ALA A 144 -19.21 22.46 19.59
N ALA A 145 -19.13 21.13 19.43
CA ALA A 145 -19.42 20.11 20.43
C ALA A 145 -20.85 20.22 21.07
N ALA A 146 -21.80 20.90 20.44
CA ALA A 146 -23.13 21.14 21.02
C ALA A 146 -23.87 19.88 21.49
N PHE A 147 -23.68 18.77 20.78
CA PHE A 147 -24.30 17.47 21.09
C PHE A 147 -23.26 16.35 21.22
N TYR A 148 -22.02 16.71 21.52
CA TYR A 148 -20.93 15.77 21.67
C TYR A 148 -21.29 14.59 22.58
N GLY A 149 -21.14 13.35 22.09
CA GLY A 149 -21.40 12.13 22.86
C GLY A 149 -22.85 11.86 23.23
N ASN A 150 -23.82 12.64 22.71
CA ASN A 150 -25.23 12.42 22.98
C ASN A 150 -25.72 11.12 22.35
N LYS A 151 -25.95 10.10 23.17
CA LYS A 151 -26.43 8.76 22.77
C LYS A 151 -27.95 8.65 22.72
N GLU A 152 -28.69 9.71 23.02
CA GLU A 152 -30.15 9.70 23.05
C GLU A 152 -30.75 10.21 21.75
N LEU A 153 -30.08 11.18 21.08
CA LEU A 153 -30.52 11.73 19.79
C LEU A 153 -30.63 10.65 18.71
N GLN A 154 -31.78 10.60 18.06
CA GLN A 154 -32.11 9.72 16.93
C GLN A 154 -32.33 10.49 15.64
N THR A 155 -33.01 11.65 15.71
CA THR A 155 -33.26 12.51 14.56
C THR A 155 -32.99 13.96 14.86
N VAL A 156 -32.53 14.72 13.84
CA VAL A 156 -32.32 16.17 13.92
C VAL A 156 -32.93 16.84 12.69
N THR A 157 -33.79 17.83 12.91
CA THR A 157 -34.31 18.70 11.86
C THR A 157 -33.82 20.12 12.09
N MET A 158 -33.15 20.68 11.09
CA MET A 158 -32.61 22.04 11.13
C MET A 158 -33.50 23.02 10.37
N PRO A 159 -33.61 24.28 10.81
CA PRO A 159 -34.43 25.32 10.18
C PRO A 159 -33.79 25.84 8.88
N ASP A 160 -34.61 26.41 7.99
CA ASP A 160 -34.18 26.98 6.71
C ASP A 160 -33.12 28.08 6.80
N GLY A 161 -33.03 28.75 7.95
CA GLY A 161 -32.02 29.79 8.23
C GLY A 161 -30.65 29.27 8.66
N MET A 162 -30.47 27.94 8.82
CA MET A 162 -29.21 27.36 9.27
C MET A 162 -28.11 27.59 8.24
N VAL A 163 -26.93 28.08 8.67
CA VAL A 163 -25.79 28.40 7.81
C VAL A 163 -24.63 27.44 8.04
N GLY A 164 -24.45 26.96 9.28
CA GLY A 164 -23.30 26.11 9.55
C GLY A 164 -23.41 25.22 10.78
N ILE A 165 -22.59 24.17 10.77
CA ILE A 165 -22.48 23.18 11.85
C ILE A 165 -21.05 23.22 12.38
N GLY A 166 -20.92 23.43 13.70
CA GLY A 166 -19.65 23.54 14.40
C GLY A 166 -18.83 22.26 14.43
N ALA A 167 -17.55 22.40 14.76
CA ALA A 167 -16.64 21.24 14.87
C ALA A 167 -17.14 20.29 15.98
N ASN A 168 -17.11 18.98 15.70
CA ASN A 168 -17.51 17.93 16.63
C ASN A 168 -18.96 18.05 17.15
N ALA A 169 -19.82 18.81 16.48
CA ALA A 169 -21.16 19.16 16.98
C ALA A 169 -22.00 17.91 17.36
N PHE A 170 -21.94 16.84 16.58
CA PHE A 170 -22.63 15.56 16.82
C PHE A 170 -21.64 14.41 16.98
N LEU A 171 -20.37 14.69 17.30
CA LEU A 171 -19.37 13.64 17.43
C LEU A 171 -19.82 12.60 18.46
N GLY A 172 -19.84 11.30 18.06
CA GLY A 172 -20.22 10.21 18.95
C GLY A 172 -21.72 10.09 19.25
N CYS A 173 -22.60 10.79 18.52
CA CYS A 173 -24.04 10.59 18.57
C CYS A 173 -24.41 9.24 17.93
N THR A 174 -24.09 8.14 18.63
CA THR A 174 -24.14 6.78 18.06
C THR A 174 -25.53 6.32 17.68
N ASN A 175 -26.59 6.87 18.26
CA ASN A 175 -27.99 6.54 17.94
C ASN A 175 -28.60 7.45 16.87
N LEU A 176 -27.89 8.46 16.40
CA LEU A 176 -28.37 9.35 15.35
C LEU A 176 -28.51 8.58 14.03
N THR A 177 -29.74 8.51 13.51
CA THR A 177 -30.08 7.77 12.28
C THR A 177 -30.29 8.66 11.07
N SER A 178 -30.78 9.90 11.28
CA SER A 178 -31.03 10.83 10.19
C SER A 178 -30.88 12.29 10.61
N VAL A 179 -30.46 13.12 9.66
CA VAL A 179 -30.33 14.57 9.82
C VAL A 179 -30.95 15.24 8.59
N SER A 180 -31.96 16.09 8.83
CA SER A 180 -32.52 16.94 7.80
C SER A 180 -31.83 18.30 7.83
N MET A 181 -31.05 18.58 6.79
CA MET A 181 -30.35 19.85 6.58
C MET A 181 -31.03 20.65 5.47
N PRO A 182 -31.28 21.96 5.68
CA PRO A 182 -31.81 22.83 4.62
C PRO A 182 -30.73 23.20 3.60
N ASP A 183 -31.17 23.65 2.43
CA ASP A 183 -30.27 24.10 1.37
C ASP A 183 -29.45 25.35 1.73
N SER A 184 -29.73 26.01 2.85
CA SER A 184 -28.98 27.17 3.36
C SER A 184 -27.66 26.79 4.06
N VAL A 185 -27.47 25.52 4.45
CA VAL A 185 -26.24 25.09 5.12
C VAL A 185 -25.07 25.14 4.14
N ALA A 186 -24.12 25.99 4.46
CA ALA A 186 -22.97 26.33 3.65
C ALA A 186 -21.67 25.69 4.16
N SER A 187 -21.60 25.34 5.47
CA SER A 187 -20.41 24.75 6.07
C SER A 187 -20.72 23.69 7.13
N ILE A 188 -19.94 22.60 7.10
CA ILE A 188 -19.89 21.55 8.13
C ILE A 188 -18.43 21.44 8.58
N ASN A 189 -18.16 21.72 9.86
CA ASN A 189 -16.80 21.73 10.35
C ASN A 189 -16.27 20.33 10.69
N GLY A 190 -14.96 20.26 11.00
CA GLY A 190 -14.27 18.99 11.21
C GLY A 190 -14.90 18.13 12.31
N GLY A 191 -14.99 16.83 12.08
CA GLY A 191 -15.55 15.85 13.01
C GLY A 191 -17.04 16.01 13.32
N ALA A 192 -17.77 16.89 12.62
CA ALA A 192 -19.13 17.27 13.00
C ALA A 192 -20.09 16.10 13.22
N PHE A 193 -19.99 15.04 12.42
CA PHE A 193 -20.77 13.79 12.55
C PHE A 193 -19.86 12.56 12.74
N CYS A 194 -18.62 12.77 13.16
CA CYS A 194 -17.70 11.66 13.39
C CYS A 194 -18.29 10.67 14.40
N SER A 195 -18.17 9.37 14.08
CA SER A 195 -18.69 8.28 14.92
C SER A 195 -20.22 8.29 15.16
N CYS A 196 -21.00 8.91 14.27
CA CYS A 196 -22.45 8.71 14.21
C CYS A 196 -22.73 7.34 13.56
N SER A 197 -22.46 6.25 14.30
CA SER A 197 -22.37 4.91 13.74
C SER A 197 -23.68 4.35 13.16
N ASN A 198 -24.84 4.86 13.60
CA ASN A 198 -26.16 4.49 13.09
C ASN A 198 -26.71 5.44 12.02
N LEU A 199 -25.96 6.46 11.62
CA LEU A 199 -26.38 7.37 10.55
C LEU A 199 -26.45 6.63 9.22
N THR A 200 -27.67 6.45 8.69
CA THR A 200 -27.91 5.66 7.48
C THR A 200 -28.07 6.51 6.23
N ASP A 201 -28.62 7.71 6.37
CA ASP A 201 -28.90 8.62 5.27
C ASP A 201 -28.59 10.06 5.69
N ILE A 202 -27.88 10.76 4.81
CA ILE A 202 -27.64 12.19 4.95
C ILE A 202 -27.52 12.81 3.55
N LYS A 203 -28.35 13.81 3.30
CA LYS A 203 -28.29 14.58 2.07
C LYS A 203 -27.46 15.85 2.30
N LEU A 204 -26.35 15.98 1.59
CA LEU A 204 -25.54 17.19 1.59
C LEU A 204 -26.22 18.26 0.72
N PRO A 205 -26.41 19.49 1.23
CA PRO A 205 -27.07 20.56 0.47
C PRO A 205 -26.19 21.06 -0.69
N ALA A 206 -26.84 21.48 -1.78
CA ALA A 206 -26.13 21.98 -2.97
C ALA A 206 -25.34 23.28 -2.72
N SER A 207 -25.71 24.06 -1.70
CA SER A 207 -24.99 25.27 -1.28
C SER A 207 -23.69 25.01 -0.50
N LEU A 208 -23.45 23.73 -0.12
CA LEU A 208 -22.33 23.36 0.72
C LEU A 208 -21.00 23.59 0.00
N TYR A 209 -20.16 24.48 0.52
CA TYR A 209 -18.85 24.78 -0.05
C TYR A 209 -17.68 24.35 0.83
N PHE A 210 -17.93 24.00 2.10
CA PHE A 210 -16.90 23.57 3.03
C PHE A 210 -17.37 22.40 3.89
N VAL A 211 -16.57 21.34 3.92
CA VAL A 211 -16.68 20.26 4.88
C VAL A 211 -15.27 19.96 5.42
N GLY A 212 -15.15 20.01 6.74
CA GLY A 212 -13.88 19.77 7.42
C GLY A 212 -13.46 18.32 7.43
N ASP A 213 -12.21 18.08 7.82
CA ASP A 213 -11.65 16.75 7.96
C ASP A 213 -12.46 15.91 8.97
N ASP A 214 -12.50 14.60 8.79
CA ASP A 214 -13.22 13.63 9.65
C ASP A 214 -14.73 13.87 9.79
N ALA A 215 -15.36 14.76 9.05
CA ALA A 215 -16.72 15.18 9.30
C ALA A 215 -17.74 14.03 9.39
N PHE A 216 -17.57 12.95 8.64
CA PHE A 216 -18.41 11.73 8.63
C PHE A 216 -17.59 10.46 8.89
N SER A 217 -16.41 10.58 9.42
CA SER A 217 -15.55 9.44 9.75
C SER A 217 -16.27 8.49 10.72
N TYR A 218 -16.15 7.18 10.52
CA TYR A 218 -16.83 6.15 11.33
C TYR A 218 -18.37 6.19 11.32
N CYS A 219 -19.02 6.81 10.32
CA CYS A 219 -20.46 6.64 10.06
C CYS A 219 -20.70 5.24 9.47
N ALA A 220 -20.58 4.21 10.32
CA ALA A 220 -20.48 2.81 9.88
C ALA A 220 -21.75 2.28 9.17
N SER A 221 -22.89 2.91 9.36
CA SER A 221 -24.18 2.53 8.73
C SER A 221 -24.53 3.34 7.49
N LEU A 222 -23.73 4.35 7.12
CA LEU A 222 -23.96 5.16 5.92
C LEU A 222 -23.81 4.28 4.66
N GLU A 223 -24.85 4.21 3.81
CA GLU A 223 -24.84 3.31 2.64
C GLU A 223 -24.50 4.01 1.34
N SER A 224 -24.83 5.28 1.20
CA SER A 224 -24.51 6.06 0.00
C SER A 224 -24.30 7.54 0.33
N ILE A 225 -23.54 8.23 -0.52
CA ILE A 225 -23.35 9.67 -0.42
C ILE A 225 -23.20 10.30 -1.81
N THR A 226 -23.85 11.47 -1.98
CA THR A 226 -23.63 12.35 -3.11
C THR A 226 -22.88 13.59 -2.64
N ILE A 227 -21.75 13.88 -3.26
CA ILE A 227 -20.91 15.06 -2.99
C ILE A 227 -21.30 16.15 -3.98
N PRO A 228 -21.86 17.28 -3.50
CA PRO A 228 -22.31 18.36 -4.38
C PRO A 228 -21.12 19.06 -5.03
N GLY A 229 -21.33 19.55 -6.26
CA GLY A 229 -20.27 20.15 -7.09
C GLY A 229 -19.67 21.45 -6.54
N ASN A 230 -20.38 22.16 -5.65
CA ASN A 230 -19.83 23.33 -4.96
C ASN A 230 -18.76 22.97 -3.92
N LEU A 231 -18.74 21.72 -3.44
CA LEU A 231 -17.67 21.20 -2.61
C LEU A 231 -16.51 20.74 -3.48
N THR A 232 -15.60 21.66 -3.80
CA THR A 232 -14.50 21.41 -4.74
C THR A 232 -13.50 20.36 -4.28
N SER A 233 -13.46 20.03 -2.99
CA SER A 233 -12.54 19.04 -2.41
C SER A 233 -13.22 18.24 -1.31
N ILE A 234 -13.10 16.93 -1.37
CA ILE A 234 -13.41 16.05 -0.25
C ILE A 234 -12.25 16.16 0.75
N GLY A 235 -12.55 16.47 2.02
CA GLY A 235 -11.56 16.62 3.10
C GLY A 235 -10.82 15.32 3.42
N SER A 236 -9.72 15.44 4.15
CA SER A 236 -8.98 14.26 4.62
C SER A 236 -9.86 13.46 5.58
N THR A 237 -9.78 12.12 5.47
CA THR A 237 -10.50 11.17 6.34
C THR A 237 -12.02 11.39 6.42
N MET A 238 -12.60 12.22 5.53
CA MET A 238 -13.99 12.66 5.64
C MET A 238 -14.99 11.51 5.81
N PHE A 239 -14.83 10.40 5.10
CA PHE A 239 -15.67 9.20 5.16
C PHE A 239 -14.86 7.95 5.57
N ALA A 240 -13.74 8.14 6.27
CA ALA A 240 -12.92 7.01 6.68
C ALA A 240 -13.72 6.05 7.58
N ASN A 241 -13.57 4.73 7.32
CA ASN A 241 -14.24 3.67 8.07
C ASN A 241 -15.79 3.70 8.03
N CYS A 242 -16.39 4.27 6.98
CA CYS A 242 -17.80 4.09 6.66
C CYS A 242 -18.02 2.68 6.08
N ALA A 243 -18.07 1.67 6.95
CA ALA A 243 -17.97 0.26 6.57
C ALA A 243 -19.09 -0.23 5.65
N LYS A 244 -20.30 0.34 5.73
CA LYS A 244 -21.45 0.00 4.86
C LYS A 244 -21.59 0.89 3.64
N LEU A 245 -20.73 1.89 3.45
CA LEU A 245 -20.78 2.78 2.28
C LEU A 245 -20.51 1.99 1.00
N LYS A 246 -21.51 1.92 0.11
CA LYS A 246 -21.49 1.15 -1.14
C LYS A 246 -21.27 2.03 -2.36
N THR A 247 -21.87 3.23 -2.36
CA THR A 247 -21.90 4.10 -3.52
C THR A 247 -21.52 5.53 -3.15
N VAL A 248 -20.60 6.09 -3.92
CA VAL A 248 -20.21 7.50 -3.86
C VAL A 248 -20.47 8.13 -5.22
N VAL A 249 -21.20 9.23 -5.25
CA VAL A 249 -21.44 10.03 -6.45
C VAL A 249 -20.75 11.37 -6.27
N LEU A 250 -19.86 11.73 -7.20
CA LEU A 250 -19.18 13.03 -7.22
C LEU A 250 -19.83 13.87 -8.34
N GLU A 251 -20.49 14.97 -7.99
CA GLU A 251 -21.05 15.87 -8.98
C GLU A 251 -19.97 16.70 -9.68
N GLU A 252 -20.31 17.24 -10.86
CA GLU A 252 -19.40 18.13 -11.60
C GLU A 252 -19.07 19.37 -10.76
N GLY A 253 -17.76 19.68 -10.66
CA GLY A 253 -17.21 20.72 -9.78
C GLY A 253 -16.32 20.16 -8.69
N VAL A 254 -16.47 18.90 -8.29
CA VAL A 254 -15.56 18.22 -7.37
C VAL A 254 -14.22 17.98 -8.05
N GLN A 255 -13.13 18.58 -7.55
CA GLN A 255 -11.81 18.59 -8.20
C GLN A 255 -10.83 17.60 -7.56
N SER A 256 -11.00 17.28 -6.27
CA SER A 256 -10.05 16.41 -5.57
C SER A 256 -10.69 15.56 -4.47
N ILE A 257 -10.14 14.36 -4.31
CA ILE A 257 -10.44 13.45 -3.20
C ILE A 257 -9.28 13.53 -2.20
N GLY A 258 -9.57 13.85 -0.95
CA GLY A 258 -8.60 14.04 0.14
C GLY A 258 -7.87 12.76 0.55
N SER A 259 -6.81 12.93 1.33
CA SER A 259 -6.07 11.80 1.87
C SER A 259 -6.94 10.97 2.81
N ASN A 260 -6.88 9.64 2.68
CA ASN A 260 -7.69 8.70 3.46
C ASN A 260 -9.22 8.95 3.38
N ALA A 261 -9.72 9.70 2.41
CA ALA A 261 -11.12 10.15 2.39
C ALA A 261 -12.12 8.98 2.48
N PHE A 262 -11.83 7.84 1.85
CA PHE A 262 -12.62 6.60 1.87
C PHE A 262 -11.82 5.40 2.40
N TYR A 263 -10.82 5.67 3.25
CA TYR A 263 -10.03 4.62 3.88
C TYR A 263 -10.93 3.67 4.68
N GLY A 264 -10.77 2.36 4.48
CA GLY A 264 -11.52 1.36 5.24
C GLY A 264 -13.02 1.28 4.92
N CYS A 265 -13.49 1.90 3.82
CA CYS A 265 -14.85 1.72 3.31
C CYS A 265 -15.00 0.34 2.67
N SER A 266 -15.05 -0.71 3.50
CA SER A 266 -14.92 -2.11 3.07
C SER A 266 -16.06 -2.63 2.18
N SER A 267 -17.21 -1.95 2.16
CA SER A 267 -18.33 -2.25 1.26
C SER A 267 -18.39 -1.36 0.03
N LEU A 268 -17.47 -0.39 -0.14
CA LEU A 268 -17.49 0.55 -1.26
C LEU A 268 -17.23 -0.18 -2.57
N ASP A 269 -18.24 -0.24 -3.42
CA ASP A 269 -18.18 -0.92 -4.72
C ASP A 269 -18.17 0.06 -5.90
N THR A 270 -18.88 1.18 -5.78
CA THR A 270 -19.07 2.11 -6.88
C THR A 270 -18.66 3.53 -6.52
N VAL A 271 -17.81 4.13 -7.35
CA VAL A 271 -17.48 5.56 -7.33
C VAL A 271 -17.82 6.14 -8.69
N GLN A 272 -18.80 7.03 -8.75
CA GLN A 272 -19.15 7.77 -9.97
C GLN A 272 -18.38 9.09 -9.96
N PHE A 273 -17.42 9.19 -10.88
CA PHE A 273 -16.64 10.41 -11.08
C PHE A 273 -17.39 11.42 -11.94
N PRO A 274 -17.16 12.73 -11.76
CA PRO A 274 -17.58 13.74 -12.71
C PRO A 274 -16.81 13.59 -14.05
N GLU A 275 -17.40 14.09 -15.14
CA GLU A 275 -16.81 13.91 -16.48
C GLU A 275 -15.45 14.63 -16.62
N SER A 276 -15.30 15.81 -16.03
CA SER A 276 -14.16 16.68 -16.34
C SER A 276 -13.48 17.36 -15.13
N SER A 277 -14.13 17.49 -14.00
CA SER A 277 -13.63 18.32 -12.91
C SER A 277 -12.63 17.63 -11.97
N CYS A 278 -12.75 16.32 -11.75
CA CYS A 278 -11.88 15.61 -10.82
C CYS A 278 -10.50 15.36 -11.43
N THR A 279 -9.47 15.99 -10.83
CA THR A 279 -8.09 15.93 -11.34
C THR A 279 -7.13 15.19 -10.42
N ARG A 280 -7.50 14.99 -9.15
CA ARG A 280 -6.59 14.48 -8.12
C ARG A 280 -7.25 13.51 -7.14
N ILE A 281 -6.56 12.39 -6.91
CA ILE A 281 -6.84 11.43 -5.84
C ILE A 281 -5.63 11.41 -4.92
N ASN A 282 -5.79 11.82 -3.65
CA ASN A 282 -4.69 11.95 -2.72
C ASN A 282 -4.31 10.60 -2.05
N ALA A 283 -3.29 10.65 -1.18
CA ALA A 283 -2.69 9.46 -0.59
C ALA A 283 -3.72 8.63 0.20
N ASN A 284 -3.67 7.31 0.03
CA ASN A 284 -4.51 6.33 0.72
C ASN A 284 -6.03 6.56 0.54
N ALA A 285 -6.48 7.35 -0.45
CA ALA A 285 -7.88 7.78 -0.56
C ALA A 285 -8.88 6.62 -0.52
N PHE A 286 -8.54 5.46 -1.10
CA PHE A 286 -9.37 4.25 -1.16
C PHE A 286 -8.71 3.02 -0.53
N THR A 287 -7.64 3.20 0.26
CA THR A 287 -6.94 2.07 0.90
C THR A 287 -7.92 1.24 1.76
N TYR A 288 -7.88 -0.08 1.63
CA TYR A 288 -8.83 -1.02 2.27
C TYR A 288 -10.29 -0.84 1.85
N SER A 289 -10.57 -0.22 0.70
CA SER A 289 -11.94 -0.17 0.18
C SER A 289 -12.35 -1.50 -0.45
N GLY A 290 -13.68 -1.69 -0.57
CA GLY A 290 -14.28 -2.88 -1.15
C GLY A 290 -14.35 -2.89 -2.68
N LEU A 291 -13.82 -1.86 -3.37
CA LEU A 291 -13.90 -1.69 -4.81
C LEU A 291 -13.57 -2.98 -5.56
N SER A 292 -14.47 -3.40 -6.45
CA SER A 292 -14.28 -4.55 -7.35
C SER A 292 -13.67 -4.13 -8.69
N SER A 293 -13.97 -2.92 -9.14
CA SER A 293 -13.39 -2.28 -10.32
C SER A 293 -13.40 -0.76 -10.17
N ILE A 294 -12.56 -0.07 -10.95
CA ILE A 294 -12.60 1.39 -11.03
C ILE A 294 -12.18 1.87 -12.43
N GLU A 295 -12.90 2.87 -12.94
CA GLU A 295 -12.56 3.57 -14.16
C GLU A 295 -12.23 5.03 -13.83
N LEU A 296 -10.97 5.44 -14.07
CA LEU A 296 -10.52 6.80 -13.82
C LEU A 296 -10.76 7.65 -15.09
N PRO A 297 -11.53 8.76 -15.02
CA PRO A 297 -11.75 9.63 -16.15
C PRO A 297 -10.43 10.30 -16.59
N ASP A 298 -10.35 10.73 -17.84
CA ASP A 298 -9.13 11.34 -18.40
C ASP A 298 -8.74 12.66 -17.73
N SER A 299 -9.67 13.30 -17.00
CA SER A 299 -9.40 14.45 -16.16
C SER A 299 -8.49 14.16 -14.98
N VAL A 300 -8.46 12.91 -14.47
CA VAL A 300 -7.60 12.51 -13.36
C VAL A 300 -6.16 12.41 -13.84
N THR A 301 -5.34 13.38 -13.44
CA THR A 301 -3.92 13.46 -13.81
C THR A 301 -2.97 13.04 -12.68
N ASN A 302 -3.46 13.00 -11.46
CA ASN A 302 -2.64 12.70 -10.29
C ASN A 302 -3.35 11.71 -9.35
N VAL A 303 -2.80 10.51 -9.26
CA VAL A 303 -3.14 9.50 -8.26
C VAL A 303 -1.94 9.35 -7.34
N ALA A 304 -2.12 9.68 -6.06
CA ALA A 304 -1.03 9.73 -5.09
C ALA A 304 -0.68 8.34 -4.51
N THR A 305 0.31 8.33 -3.64
CA THR A 305 0.85 7.13 -2.98
C THR A 305 -0.26 6.31 -2.33
N ALA A 306 -0.22 5.00 -2.56
CA ALA A 306 -1.08 3.99 -1.95
C ALA A 306 -2.60 4.22 -2.12
N ALA A 307 -3.02 5.03 -3.11
CA ALA A 307 -4.42 5.45 -3.24
C ALA A 307 -5.41 4.27 -3.30
N PHE A 308 -5.03 3.13 -3.87
CA PHE A 308 -5.82 1.90 -3.99
C PHE A 308 -5.12 0.69 -3.35
N SER A 309 -4.21 0.94 -2.43
CA SER A 309 -3.50 -0.13 -1.73
C SER A 309 -4.46 -0.98 -0.89
N HIS A 310 -4.19 -2.29 -0.78
CA HIS A 310 -5.03 -3.22 -0.01
C HIS A 310 -6.50 -3.33 -0.46
N CYS A 311 -6.85 -2.87 -1.65
CA CYS A 311 -8.16 -3.12 -2.26
C CYS A 311 -8.22 -4.57 -2.77
N GLN A 312 -8.41 -5.53 -1.88
CA GLN A 312 -8.29 -6.97 -2.18
C GLN A 312 -9.34 -7.48 -3.18
N ASN A 313 -10.47 -6.78 -3.32
CA ASN A 313 -11.52 -7.12 -4.26
C ASN A 313 -11.31 -6.48 -5.64
N LEU A 314 -10.38 -5.52 -5.79
CA LEU A 314 -10.15 -4.74 -7.00
C LEU A 314 -9.47 -5.60 -8.07
N LYS A 315 -10.25 -6.08 -9.05
CA LYS A 315 -9.79 -6.97 -10.10
C LYS A 315 -9.34 -6.24 -11.35
N THR A 316 -10.01 -5.14 -11.68
CA THR A 316 -9.75 -4.38 -12.90
C THR A 316 -9.69 -2.89 -12.62
N VAL A 317 -8.76 -2.23 -13.30
CA VAL A 317 -8.59 -0.77 -13.27
C VAL A 317 -8.42 -0.27 -14.68
N LYS A 318 -9.23 0.72 -15.07
CA LYS A 318 -8.97 1.52 -16.27
C LYS A 318 -8.28 2.81 -15.82
N LEU A 319 -7.02 2.94 -16.17
CA LEU A 319 -6.22 4.12 -15.87
C LEU A 319 -6.57 5.29 -16.80
N SER A 320 -6.49 6.50 -16.27
CA SER A 320 -6.64 7.74 -17.04
C SER A 320 -5.48 7.95 -18.01
N SER A 321 -5.79 8.38 -19.24
CA SER A 321 -4.79 8.80 -20.22
C SER A 321 -4.11 10.13 -19.85
N GLY A 322 -4.66 10.88 -18.90
CA GLY A 322 -4.06 12.11 -18.35
C GLY A 322 -2.90 11.89 -17.38
N MET A 323 -2.69 10.66 -16.91
CA MET A 323 -1.62 10.33 -15.97
C MET A 323 -0.28 10.14 -16.70
N THR A 324 0.82 10.60 -16.09
CA THR A 324 2.19 10.42 -16.61
C THR A 324 3.05 9.48 -15.78
N SER A 325 2.60 9.11 -14.60
CA SER A 325 3.30 8.19 -13.70
C SER A 325 2.36 7.47 -12.75
N LEU A 326 2.70 6.23 -12.40
CA LEU A 326 2.12 5.53 -11.25
C LEU A 326 3.00 5.81 -10.03
N ARG A 327 2.37 6.28 -8.95
CA ARG A 327 3.04 6.63 -7.70
C ARG A 327 3.30 5.39 -6.84
N LYS A 328 4.16 5.53 -5.84
CA LYS A 328 4.55 4.47 -4.93
C LYS A 328 3.33 3.76 -4.35
N ASP A 329 3.37 2.42 -4.31
CA ASP A 329 2.40 1.52 -3.68
C ASP A 329 0.93 1.71 -4.13
N THR A 330 0.67 2.39 -5.26
CA THR A 330 -0.69 2.78 -5.68
C THR A 330 -1.68 1.61 -5.63
N PHE A 331 -1.27 0.41 -6.07
CA PHE A 331 -2.09 -0.80 -6.11
C PHE A 331 -1.51 -1.95 -5.28
N ALA A 332 -0.55 -1.68 -4.39
CA ALA A 332 0.07 -2.72 -3.58
C ALA A 332 -0.99 -3.52 -2.79
N TYR A 333 -0.82 -4.85 -2.72
CA TYR A 333 -1.77 -5.76 -2.04
C TYR A 333 -3.20 -5.74 -2.60
N SER A 334 -3.40 -5.26 -3.83
CA SER A 334 -4.72 -5.31 -4.47
C SER A 334 -5.02 -6.68 -5.08
N GLY A 335 -6.30 -6.91 -5.37
CA GLY A 335 -6.77 -8.14 -6.00
C GLY A 335 -6.64 -8.17 -7.51
N LEU A 336 -5.86 -7.25 -8.14
CA LEU A 336 -5.74 -7.12 -9.58
C LEU A 336 -5.39 -8.44 -10.26
N GLU A 337 -6.16 -8.79 -11.30
CA GLU A 337 -5.93 -9.96 -12.15
C GLU A 337 -5.16 -9.60 -13.42
N SER A 338 -5.38 -8.41 -13.96
CA SER A 338 -4.65 -7.84 -15.10
C SER A 338 -4.71 -6.32 -15.10
N ILE A 339 -3.77 -5.67 -15.78
CA ILE A 339 -3.79 -4.23 -15.98
C ILE A 339 -3.11 -3.84 -17.29
N GLU A 340 -3.68 -2.88 -18.00
CA GLU A 340 -3.09 -2.21 -19.13
C GLU A 340 -2.59 -0.82 -18.71
N ILE A 341 -1.31 -0.54 -18.95
CA ILE A 341 -0.68 0.75 -18.61
C ILE A 341 -0.71 1.62 -19.88
N PRO A 342 -1.39 2.77 -19.87
CA PRO A 342 -1.50 3.63 -21.06
C PRO A 342 -0.16 4.26 -21.46
N ASP A 343 -0.02 4.60 -22.74
CA ASP A 343 1.19 5.18 -23.35
C ASP A 343 1.62 6.53 -22.74
N SER A 344 0.71 7.21 -22.06
CA SER A 344 1.01 8.46 -21.33
C SER A 344 1.91 8.23 -20.10
N ILE A 345 1.93 7.02 -19.54
CA ILE A 345 2.73 6.70 -18.35
C ILE A 345 4.15 6.35 -18.77
N THR A 346 5.09 7.14 -18.31
CA THR A 346 6.53 6.98 -18.57
C THR A 346 7.32 6.48 -17.37
N THR A 347 6.71 6.45 -16.17
CA THR A 347 7.38 6.05 -14.92
C THR A 347 6.45 5.26 -14.02
N ILE A 348 6.93 4.13 -13.52
CA ILE A 348 6.27 3.32 -12.50
C ILE A 348 7.16 3.33 -11.26
N LYS A 349 6.63 3.89 -10.16
CA LYS A 349 7.37 4.04 -8.90
C LYS A 349 7.37 2.74 -8.08
N SER A 350 8.25 2.71 -7.08
CA SER A 350 8.47 1.56 -6.20
C SER A 350 7.15 0.97 -5.67
N GLY A 351 7.04 -0.35 -5.66
CA GLY A 351 5.97 -1.11 -5.02
C GLY A 351 4.58 -1.02 -5.64
N VAL A 352 4.42 -0.39 -6.83
CA VAL A 352 3.07 -0.12 -7.40
C VAL A 352 2.18 -1.35 -7.41
N PHE A 353 2.69 -2.52 -7.75
CA PHE A 353 1.95 -3.79 -7.79
C PHE A 353 2.49 -4.83 -6.79
N ALA A 354 3.30 -4.40 -5.82
CA ALA A 354 3.86 -5.32 -4.84
C ALA A 354 2.75 -6.11 -4.13
N TYR A 355 2.95 -7.44 -4.00
CA TYR A 355 1.99 -8.35 -3.39
C TYR A 355 0.61 -8.45 -4.07
N CYS A 356 0.49 -8.05 -5.35
CA CYS A 356 -0.70 -8.35 -6.15
C CYS A 356 -0.67 -9.83 -6.54
N SER A 357 -1.03 -10.70 -5.60
CA SER A 357 -0.88 -12.16 -5.74
C SER A 357 -1.71 -12.78 -6.86
N ASN A 358 -2.78 -12.10 -7.30
CA ASN A 358 -3.68 -12.55 -8.37
C ASN A 358 -3.29 -12.02 -9.76
N LEU A 359 -2.30 -11.12 -9.86
CA LEU A 359 -1.90 -10.44 -11.09
C LEU A 359 -1.23 -11.44 -12.05
N LYS A 360 -1.92 -11.76 -13.16
CA LYS A 360 -1.47 -12.73 -14.18
C LYS A 360 -0.73 -12.07 -15.33
N SER A 361 -1.15 -10.87 -15.71
CA SER A 361 -0.59 -10.17 -16.86
C SER A 361 -0.58 -8.66 -16.68
N VAL A 362 0.45 -8.02 -17.23
CA VAL A 362 0.59 -6.56 -17.29
C VAL A 362 1.03 -6.18 -18.69
N THR A 363 0.29 -5.27 -19.31
CA THR A 363 0.70 -4.65 -20.58
C THR A 363 1.44 -3.35 -20.29
N LEU A 364 2.73 -3.31 -20.62
CA LEU A 364 3.59 -2.14 -20.45
C LEU A 364 3.68 -1.34 -21.75
N PRO A 365 3.61 0.01 -21.71
CA PRO A 365 3.73 0.84 -22.90
C PRO A 365 5.18 0.93 -23.40
N GLN A 366 5.35 1.10 -24.71
CA GLN A 366 6.68 1.29 -25.31
C GLN A 366 7.33 2.65 -24.96
N THR A 367 6.55 3.56 -24.39
CA THR A 367 7.00 4.87 -23.90
C THR A 367 7.60 4.84 -22.50
N LEU A 368 7.53 3.68 -21.81
CA LEU A 368 7.94 3.53 -20.40
C LEU A 368 9.47 3.66 -20.25
N LYS A 369 9.92 4.66 -19.53
CA LYS A 369 11.35 4.99 -19.35
C LYS A 369 11.95 4.48 -18.05
N GLN A 370 11.11 4.29 -17.04
CA GLN A 370 11.59 3.94 -15.70
C GLN A 370 10.59 3.04 -14.98
N VAL A 371 11.13 1.96 -14.42
CA VAL A 371 10.44 1.06 -13.48
C VAL A 371 11.33 0.97 -12.25
N ASP A 372 10.85 1.44 -11.11
CA ASP A 372 11.62 1.43 -9.86
C ASP A 372 11.69 0.01 -9.26
N GLU A 373 12.37 -0.14 -8.13
CA GLU A 373 12.51 -1.42 -7.43
C GLU A 373 11.17 -1.93 -6.88
N ILE A 374 11.08 -3.23 -6.64
CA ILE A 374 9.95 -3.95 -6.00
C ILE A 374 8.58 -3.76 -6.67
N VAL A 375 8.51 -3.28 -7.92
CA VAL A 375 7.20 -3.00 -8.57
C VAL A 375 6.32 -4.25 -8.67
N PHE A 376 6.88 -5.42 -9.01
CA PHE A 376 6.15 -6.69 -9.09
C PHE A 376 6.56 -7.69 -7.99
N TYR A 377 7.05 -7.18 -6.86
CA TYR A 377 7.48 -8.01 -5.74
C TYR A 377 6.35 -8.94 -5.26
N SER A 378 6.62 -10.24 -5.24
CA SER A 378 5.64 -11.27 -4.82
C SER A 378 4.32 -11.27 -5.61
N CYS A 379 4.35 -10.92 -6.89
CA CYS A 379 3.24 -11.16 -7.81
C CYS A 379 3.24 -12.65 -8.22
N GLY A 380 2.80 -13.51 -7.30
CA GLY A 380 2.94 -14.96 -7.43
C GLY A 380 2.24 -15.58 -8.63
N SER A 381 1.21 -14.95 -9.17
CA SER A 381 0.46 -15.42 -10.36
C SER A 381 0.92 -14.81 -11.68
N LEU A 382 1.92 -13.91 -11.69
CA LEU A 382 2.41 -13.29 -12.92
C LEU A 382 3.10 -14.36 -13.80
N GLU A 383 2.51 -14.63 -14.97
CA GLU A 383 2.95 -15.72 -15.85
C GLU A 383 3.99 -15.25 -16.87
N SER A 384 3.81 -14.06 -17.42
CA SER A 384 4.70 -13.51 -18.45
C SER A 384 4.81 -12.00 -18.38
N ILE A 385 5.91 -11.46 -18.91
CA ILE A 385 6.12 -10.03 -19.05
C ILE A 385 6.90 -9.69 -20.32
N VAL A 386 6.47 -8.65 -21.01
CA VAL A 386 7.20 -8.05 -22.14
C VAL A 386 7.71 -6.70 -21.69
N LEU A 387 9.03 -6.57 -21.59
CA LEU A 387 9.68 -5.32 -21.20
C LEU A 387 9.94 -4.48 -22.45
N PRO A 388 9.59 -3.19 -22.47
CA PRO A 388 9.76 -2.34 -23.66
C PRO A 388 11.25 -2.03 -23.93
N ASP A 389 11.58 -1.75 -25.19
CA ASP A 389 12.94 -1.42 -25.63
C ASP A 389 13.49 -0.11 -25.00
N SER A 390 12.58 0.74 -24.51
CA SER A 390 12.96 1.98 -23.80
C SER A 390 13.60 1.76 -22.44
N LEU A 391 13.45 0.58 -21.84
CA LEU A 391 14.08 0.26 -20.55
C LEU A 391 15.52 -0.21 -20.74
N THR A 392 16.42 0.39 -19.99
CA THR A 392 17.85 0.04 -20.00
C THR A 392 18.27 -0.77 -18.77
N LYS A 393 17.43 -0.82 -17.75
CA LYS A 393 17.75 -1.49 -16.48
C LYS A 393 16.55 -2.29 -15.99
N ILE A 394 16.80 -3.49 -15.48
CA ILE A 394 15.88 -4.21 -14.60
C ILE A 394 16.26 -3.85 -13.16
N SER A 395 15.33 -3.24 -12.44
CA SER A 395 15.60 -2.72 -11.09
C SER A 395 15.71 -3.84 -10.04
N ASP A 396 16.27 -3.49 -8.89
CA ASP A 396 16.46 -4.43 -7.79
C ASP A 396 15.11 -4.99 -7.31
N ASN A 397 15.05 -6.30 -7.04
CA ASN A 397 13.85 -7.01 -6.57
C ASN A 397 12.62 -6.86 -7.47
N LEU A 398 12.76 -6.50 -8.76
CA LEU A 398 11.62 -6.15 -9.62
C LEU A 398 10.60 -7.29 -9.70
N PHE A 399 11.05 -8.54 -9.87
CA PHE A 399 10.23 -9.76 -9.96
C PHE A 399 10.53 -10.75 -8.83
N TYR A 400 10.97 -10.23 -7.67
CA TYR A 400 11.26 -11.07 -6.52
C TYR A 400 10.06 -11.93 -6.16
N ARG A 401 10.24 -13.29 -6.14
CA ARG A 401 9.19 -14.29 -5.88
C ARG A 401 7.95 -14.20 -6.79
N CYS A 402 8.12 -13.83 -8.04
CA CYS A 402 7.10 -14.07 -9.07
C CYS A 402 7.11 -15.56 -9.44
N THR A 403 6.52 -16.39 -8.58
CA THR A 403 6.69 -17.86 -8.64
C THR A 403 6.11 -18.53 -9.88
N SER A 404 5.12 -17.91 -10.54
CA SER A 404 4.52 -18.38 -11.80
C SER A 404 5.21 -17.84 -13.07
N LEU A 405 6.16 -16.90 -12.92
CA LEU A 405 6.81 -16.24 -14.05
C LEU A 405 7.67 -17.25 -14.83
N ASN A 406 7.26 -17.51 -16.07
CA ASN A 406 7.91 -18.51 -16.94
C ASN A 406 8.38 -17.94 -18.29
N ASP A 407 7.85 -16.79 -18.73
CA ASP A 407 8.25 -16.12 -19.97
C ASP A 407 8.58 -14.64 -19.71
N VAL A 408 9.84 -14.28 -19.95
CA VAL A 408 10.32 -12.89 -19.83
C VAL A 408 10.94 -12.47 -21.16
N LYS A 409 10.30 -11.51 -21.82
CA LYS A 409 10.87 -10.89 -23.02
C LYS A 409 11.54 -9.57 -22.64
N PHE A 410 12.87 -9.57 -22.68
CA PHE A 410 13.67 -8.38 -22.41
C PHE A 410 13.59 -7.41 -23.58
N GLY A 411 13.53 -6.10 -23.28
CA GLY A 411 13.69 -5.05 -24.29
C GLY A 411 15.13 -5.03 -24.85
N ALA A 412 15.28 -4.62 -26.08
CA ALA A 412 16.55 -4.66 -26.82
C ALA A 412 17.70 -3.85 -26.19
N ASN A 413 17.40 -2.88 -25.31
CA ASN A 413 18.37 -1.98 -24.71
C ASN A 413 18.69 -2.29 -23.24
N VAL A 414 18.20 -3.39 -22.69
CA VAL A 414 18.49 -3.78 -21.31
C VAL A 414 19.99 -4.10 -21.17
N ASN A 415 20.71 -3.33 -20.36
CA ASN A 415 22.16 -3.47 -20.15
C ASN A 415 22.55 -3.88 -18.72
N SER A 416 21.61 -3.91 -17.79
CA SER A 416 21.87 -4.35 -16.42
C SER A 416 20.64 -4.99 -15.78
N ILE A 417 20.88 -6.02 -14.97
CA ILE A 417 19.89 -6.73 -14.16
C ILE A 417 20.26 -6.52 -12.70
N GLY A 418 19.35 -5.95 -11.92
CA GLY A 418 19.55 -5.55 -10.53
C GLY A 418 19.66 -6.71 -9.55
N ALA A 419 19.96 -6.36 -8.30
CA ALA A 419 20.05 -7.34 -7.21
C ALA A 419 18.69 -8.01 -6.97
N SER A 420 18.72 -9.35 -6.82
CA SER A 420 17.53 -10.18 -6.55
C SER A 420 16.37 -9.96 -7.54
N ALA A 421 16.63 -9.45 -8.74
CA ALA A 421 15.60 -9.05 -9.70
C ALA A 421 14.62 -10.18 -10.03
N PHE A 422 15.11 -11.43 -10.12
CA PHE A 422 14.34 -12.65 -10.38
C PHE A 422 14.49 -13.70 -9.28
N TYR A 423 14.85 -13.28 -8.06
CA TYR A 423 14.98 -14.20 -6.93
C TYR A 423 13.69 -15.00 -6.72
N GLY A 424 13.80 -16.34 -6.66
CA GLY A 424 12.65 -17.19 -6.38
C GLY A 424 11.59 -17.26 -7.50
N CYS A 425 11.93 -16.91 -8.74
CA CYS A 425 11.07 -17.14 -9.90
C CYS A 425 11.10 -18.63 -10.27
N THR A 426 10.41 -19.45 -9.48
CA THR A 426 10.52 -20.92 -9.54
C THR A 426 9.97 -21.54 -10.80
N SER A 427 9.13 -20.85 -11.59
CA SER A 427 8.61 -21.36 -12.86
C SER A 427 9.51 -21.09 -14.07
N LEU A 428 10.58 -20.30 -13.92
CA LEU A 428 11.58 -20.14 -14.98
C LEU A 428 12.27 -21.49 -15.25
N THR A 429 12.28 -21.93 -16.49
CA THR A 429 13.00 -23.14 -16.94
C THR A 429 14.30 -22.82 -17.65
N GLU A 430 14.39 -21.62 -18.21
CA GLU A 430 15.56 -21.09 -18.90
C GLU A 430 15.80 -19.64 -18.51
N VAL A 431 17.05 -19.21 -18.52
CA VAL A 431 17.46 -17.82 -18.32
C VAL A 431 18.21 -17.35 -19.57
N ASN A 432 17.52 -16.57 -20.39
CA ASN A 432 18.07 -16.01 -21.64
C ASN A 432 18.51 -14.56 -21.37
N ILE A 433 19.75 -14.37 -20.93
CA ILE A 433 20.33 -13.05 -20.67
C ILE A 433 20.69 -12.40 -22.00
N PRO A 434 20.17 -11.18 -22.32
CA PRO A 434 20.52 -10.50 -23.56
C PRO A 434 22.01 -10.15 -23.68
N ASP A 435 22.56 -10.20 -24.93
CA ASP A 435 23.94 -9.83 -25.20
C ASP A 435 24.27 -8.33 -24.94
N THR A 436 23.28 -7.53 -24.65
CA THR A 436 23.45 -6.13 -24.22
C THR A 436 23.76 -5.98 -22.73
N VAL A 437 23.49 -7.04 -21.94
CA VAL A 437 23.68 -6.99 -20.48
C VAL A 437 25.15 -7.10 -20.13
N THR A 438 25.63 -6.11 -19.37
CA THR A 438 27.02 -6.02 -18.89
C THR A 438 27.15 -6.33 -17.40
N LYS A 439 26.03 -6.29 -16.67
CA LYS A 439 26.00 -6.47 -15.21
C LYS A 439 24.84 -7.33 -14.75
N LEU A 440 25.14 -8.31 -13.91
CA LEU A 440 24.18 -9.10 -13.14
C LEU A 440 24.38 -8.79 -11.64
N GLY A 441 23.32 -8.34 -10.98
CA GLY A 441 23.33 -8.00 -9.56
C GLY A 441 23.43 -9.23 -8.66
N GLN A 442 23.73 -8.98 -7.39
CA GLN A 442 23.76 -10.02 -6.35
C GLN A 442 22.43 -10.78 -6.32
N SER A 443 22.48 -12.11 -6.25
CA SER A 443 21.29 -12.99 -6.18
C SER A 443 20.28 -12.80 -7.32
N ALA A 444 20.66 -12.23 -8.45
CA ALA A 444 19.73 -11.82 -9.51
C ALA A 444 18.81 -12.95 -9.99
N PHE A 445 19.28 -14.19 -10.05
CA PHE A 445 18.55 -15.41 -10.43
C PHE A 445 18.68 -16.52 -9.39
N ALA A 446 18.86 -16.16 -8.11
CA ALA A 446 18.92 -17.13 -7.04
C ALA A 446 17.54 -17.79 -6.82
N GLU A 447 17.52 -19.03 -6.32
CA GLU A 447 16.29 -19.79 -6.01
C GLU A 447 15.34 -20.02 -7.22
N CYS A 448 15.82 -19.86 -8.46
CA CYS A 448 15.07 -20.24 -9.66
C CYS A 448 15.17 -21.75 -9.86
N THR A 449 14.52 -22.51 -8.99
CA THR A 449 14.78 -23.95 -8.79
C THR A 449 14.48 -24.85 -9.97
N ASN A 450 13.70 -24.39 -10.97
CA ASN A 450 13.40 -25.17 -12.19
C ASN A 450 14.28 -24.81 -13.39
N VAL A 451 15.18 -23.84 -13.25
CA VAL A 451 16.15 -23.53 -14.31
C VAL A 451 17.09 -24.70 -14.50
N THR A 452 17.21 -25.18 -15.75
CA THR A 452 18.09 -26.30 -16.12
C THR A 452 19.36 -25.88 -16.83
N LYS A 453 19.32 -24.74 -17.52
CA LYS A 453 20.44 -24.21 -18.30
C LYS A 453 20.58 -22.71 -18.15
N ILE A 454 21.82 -22.24 -18.03
CA ILE A 454 22.16 -20.82 -18.01
C ILE A 454 23.27 -20.55 -19.03
N THR A 455 23.08 -19.46 -19.81
CA THR A 455 24.15 -18.90 -20.65
C THR A 455 24.38 -17.46 -20.22
N VAL A 456 25.56 -17.18 -19.69
CA VAL A 456 26.04 -15.83 -19.38
C VAL A 456 26.75 -15.32 -20.63
N PRO A 457 26.28 -14.24 -21.28
CA PRO A 457 26.87 -13.74 -22.52
C PRO A 457 28.26 -13.11 -22.31
N ASP A 458 29.03 -13.00 -23.39
CA ASP A 458 30.38 -12.39 -23.40
C ASP A 458 30.38 -10.92 -22.95
N SER A 459 29.26 -10.22 -23.05
CA SER A 459 29.08 -8.84 -22.63
C SER A 459 29.14 -8.65 -21.12
N VAL A 460 28.84 -9.70 -20.33
CA VAL A 460 28.80 -9.60 -18.86
C VAL A 460 30.20 -9.51 -18.30
N THR A 461 30.50 -8.40 -17.64
CA THR A 461 31.78 -8.13 -16.97
C THR A 461 31.67 -8.05 -15.44
N ASP A 462 30.45 -7.80 -14.92
CA ASP A 462 30.16 -7.72 -13.49
C ASP A 462 29.11 -8.77 -13.13
N LEU A 463 29.54 -9.82 -12.42
CA LEU A 463 28.73 -10.96 -12.02
C LEU A 463 28.67 -11.01 -10.49
N GLY A 464 27.53 -10.67 -9.93
CA GLY A 464 27.36 -10.52 -8.48
C GLY A 464 27.47 -11.83 -7.69
N LYS A 465 27.67 -11.71 -6.39
CA LYS A 465 27.65 -12.86 -5.46
C LYS A 465 26.27 -13.51 -5.47
N TRP A 466 26.24 -14.84 -5.28
CA TRP A 466 24.99 -15.64 -5.19
C TRP A 466 24.07 -15.52 -6.42
N THR A 467 24.54 -15.00 -7.55
CA THR A 467 23.66 -14.73 -8.70
C THR A 467 22.80 -15.93 -9.09
N PHE A 468 23.35 -17.15 -9.01
CA PHE A 468 22.67 -18.41 -9.35
C PHE A 468 22.54 -19.37 -8.16
N TYR A 469 22.57 -18.83 -6.93
CA TYR A 469 22.43 -19.60 -5.70
C TYR A 469 21.19 -20.50 -5.71
N ASN A 470 21.34 -21.76 -5.27
CA ASN A 470 20.27 -22.73 -5.05
C ASN A 470 19.35 -22.97 -6.27
N ASN A 471 19.89 -22.92 -7.48
CA ASN A 471 19.21 -23.42 -8.68
C ASN A 471 19.32 -24.94 -8.73
N ALA A 472 18.48 -25.61 -7.93
CA ALA A 472 18.66 -27.05 -7.61
C ALA A 472 18.58 -27.98 -8.81
N ASN A 473 17.90 -27.58 -9.91
CA ASN A 473 17.76 -28.34 -11.13
C ASN A 473 18.75 -27.94 -12.25
N LEU A 474 19.61 -26.95 -12.01
CA LEU A 474 20.59 -26.46 -12.98
C LEU A 474 21.60 -27.58 -13.29
N THR A 475 21.72 -27.95 -14.57
CA THR A 475 22.64 -28.99 -15.05
C THR A 475 23.80 -28.43 -15.87
N ASP A 476 23.54 -27.38 -16.65
CA ASP A 476 24.49 -26.83 -17.63
C ASP A 476 24.66 -25.32 -17.48
N VAL A 477 25.91 -24.88 -17.43
CA VAL A 477 26.26 -23.47 -17.40
C VAL A 477 27.35 -23.17 -18.42
N THR A 478 27.11 -22.13 -19.23
CA THR A 478 28.13 -21.53 -20.09
C THR A 478 28.41 -20.13 -19.61
N ILE A 479 29.67 -19.80 -19.30
CA ILE A 479 30.12 -18.49 -18.86
C ILE A 479 30.86 -17.80 -19.99
N GLY A 480 30.44 -16.58 -20.33
CA GLY A 480 31.03 -15.78 -21.41
C GLY A 480 32.38 -15.17 -21.06
N ASN A 481 33.14 -14.82 -22.13
CA ASN A 481 34.53 -14.34 -22.04
C ASN A 481 34.70 -12.95 -21.36
N GLY A 482 33.61 -12.23 -21.07
CA GLY A 482 33.67 -10.98 -20.30
C GLY A 482 33.90 -11.17 -18.81
N VAL A 483 33.58 -12.36 -18.29
CA VAL A 483 33.67 -12.67 -16.86
C VAL A 483 35.13 -12.96 -16.48
N THR A 484 35.65 -12.22 -15.50
CA THR A 484 37.03 -12.40 -14.98
C THR A 484 37.08 -13.04 -13.60
N ASN A 485 35.97 -13.00 -12.85
CA ASN A 485 35.87 -13.59 -11.52
C ASN A 485 34.56 -14.37 -11.38
N LEU A 486 34.64 -15.57 -10.84
CA LEU A 486 33.47 -16.28 -10.31
C LEU A 486 33.31 -15.89 -8.86
N ASP A 487 32.33 -15.03 -8.57
CA ASP A 487 32.15 -14.46 -7.23
C ASP A 487 31.74 -15.50 -6.18
N ASN A 488 31.78 -15.10 -4.91
CA ASN A 488 31.46 -15.95 -3.78
C ASN A 488 30.03 -16.51 -3.89
N TYR A 489 29.90 -17.82 -3.61
CA TYR A 489 28.61 -18.54 -3.59
C TYR A 489 27.85 -18.54 -4.93
N LEU A 490 28.51 -18.30 -6.04
CA LEU A 490 27.87 -18.06 -7.35
C LEU A 490 26.88 -19.19 -7.72
N PHE A 491 27.28 -20.46 -7.57
CA PHE A 491 26.48 -21.66 -7.83
C PHE A 491 26.26 -22.50 -6.56
N TYR A 492 26.36 -21.89 -5.39
CA TYR A 492 26.20 -22.62 -4.14
C TYR A 492 24.86 -23.33 -4.07
N ARG A 493 24.86 -24.65 -3.75
CA ARG A 493 23.68 -25.55 -3.74
C ARG A 493 23.01 -25.77 -5.10
N CYS A 494 23.70 -25.60 -6.21
CA CYS A 494 23.24 -26.10 -7.50
C CYS A 494 23.48 -27.62 -7.57
N ASN A 495 22.65 -28.40 -6.86
CA ASN A 495 22.92 -29.82 -6.56
C ASN A 495 23.06 -30.71 -7.81
N LYS A 496 22.39 -30.38 -8.93
CA LYS A 496 22.42 -31.12 -10.18
C LYS A 496 23.45 -30.57 -11.17
N LEU A 497 24.18 -29.52 -10.85
CA LEU A 497 25.17 -28.93 -11.74
C LEU A 497 26.31 -29.92 -11.98
N ASP A 498 26.47 -30.35 -13.23
CA ASP A 498 27.47 -31.31 -13.66
C ASP A 498 28.39 -30.73 -14.75
N ASN A 499 27.87 -29.87 -15.61
CA ASN A 499 28.59 -29.31 -16.74
C ASN A 499 28.74 -27.78 -16.64
N VAL A 500 29.99 -27.31 -16.51
CA VAL A 500 30.31 -25.87 -16.46
C VAL A 500 31.43 -25.58 -17.44
N THR A 501 31.15 -24.68 -18.39
CA THR A 501 32.19 -24.15 -19.28
C THR A 501 32.71 -22.83 -18.67
N VAL A 502 33.97 -22.87 -18.20
CA VAL A 502 34.66 -21.70 -17.61
C VAL A 502 35.64 -21.14 -18.67
N PRO A 503 35.50 -19.85 -19.05
CA PRO A 503 36.36 -19.27 -20.11
C PRO A 503 37.76 -18.94 -19.61
N GLU A 504 38.72 -18.77 -20.56
CA GLU A 504 40.09 -18.39 -20.28
C GLU A 504 40.26 -16.97 -19.65
N SER A 505 39.20 -16.17 -19.66
CA SER A 505 39.20 -14.85 -19.02
C SER A 505 39.16 -14.93 -17.49
N VAL A 506 38.70 -16.04 -16.91
CA VAL A 506 38.54 -16.20 -15.48
C VAL A 506 39.91 -16.30 -14.78
N LYS A 507 40.13 -15.39 -13.81
CA LYS A 507 41.33 -15.28 -13.00
C LYS A 507 41.12 -15.76 -11.56
N LYS A 508 39.89 -15.71 -11.08
CA LYS A 508 39.57 -16.01 -9.68
C LYS A 508 38.30 -16.84 -9.55
N VAL A 509 38.34 -17.85 -8.65
CA VAL A 509 37.16 -18.57 -8.17
C VAL A 509 36.96 -18.21 -6.70
N GLY A 510 35.81 -17.60 -6.40
CA GLY A 510 35.47 -17.11 -5.08
C GLY A 510 35.07 -18.20 -4.08
N GLN A 511 34.94 -17.83 -2.82
CA GLN A 511 34.62 -18.73 -1.73
C GLN A 511 33.25 -19.41 -1.96
N TYR A 512 33.20 -20.73 -1.81
CA TYR A 512 32.00 -21.56 -2.02
C TYR A 512 31.32 -21.37 -3.39
N ALA A 513 32.05 -20.93 -4.42
CA ALA A 513 31.45 -20.69 -5.73
C ALA A 513 30.68 -21.91 -6.28
N PHE A 514 31.16 -23.10 -6.04
CA PHE A 514 30.55 -24.41 -6.40
C PHE A 514 30.19 -25.26 -5.17
N GLY A 515 30.17 -24.67 -3.98
CA GLY A 515 29.86 -25.42 -2.76
C GLY A 515 28.49 -26.08 -2.84
N GLY A 516 28.39 -27.36 -2.52
CA GLY A 516 27.14 -28.12 -2.59
C GLY A 516 26.68 -28.53 -4.00
N CYS A 517 27.49 -28.37 -5.04
CA CYS A 517 27.24 -28.92 -6.37
C CYS A 517 27.54 -30.44 -6.37
N THR A 518 26.65 -31.24 -5.77
CA THR A 518 26.90 -32.64 -5.45
C THR A 518 26.96 -33.57 -6.67
N SER A 519 26.41 -33.14 -7.81
CA SER A 519 26.51 -33.89 -9.09
C SER A 519 27.80 -33.62 -9.86
N MET A 520 28.54 -32.55 -9.50
CA MET A 520 29.74 -32.14 -10.23
C MET A 520 30.85 -33.16 -10.02
N SER A 521 31.16 -33.92 -11.07
CA SER A 521 32.18 -34.96 -11.06
C SER A 521 33.53 -34.48 -11.59
N ASN A 522 33.53 -33.47 -12.46
CA ASN A 522 34.71 -32.87 -13.06
C ASN A 522 34.44 -31.44 -13.50
N ILE A 523 35.39 -30.54 -13.30
CA ILE A 523 35.36 -29.15 -13.79
C ILE A 523 36.71 -28.86 -14.48
N GLN A 524 36.65 -28.26 -15.68
CA GLN A 524 37.85 -27.79 -16.35
C GLN A 524 38.01 -26.29 -16.01
N LEU A 525 39.09 -25.99 -15.33
CA LEU A 525 39.48 -24.61 -15.01
C LEU A 525 40.52 -24.12 -16.01
N PRO A 526 40.54 -22.85 -16.39
CA PRO A 526 41.46 -22.30 -17.38
C PRO A 526 42.90 -22.22 -16.85
N ASP A 527 43.86 -22.35 -17.77
CA ASP A 527 45.29 -22.20 -17.42
C ASP A 527 45.65 -20.80 -16.91
N SER A 528 44.82 -19.84 -17.23
CA SER A 528 44.94 -18.44 -16.80
C SER A 528 44.55 -18.16 -15.34
N LEU A 529 44.05 -19.17 -14.61
CA LEU A 529 43.53 -18.98 -13.24
C LEU A 529 44.63 -18.62 -12.26
N GLU A 530 44.44 -17.57 -11.52
CA GLU A 530 45.44 -17.01 -10.57
C GLU A 530 45.14 -17.43 -9.11
N SER A 531 43.87 -17.62 -8.75
CA SER A 531 43.50 -17.96 -7.38
C SER A 531 42.19 -18.71 -7.25
N ILE A 532 42.13 -19.59 -6.25
CA ILE A 532 40.93 -20.29 -5.81
C ILE A 532 40.78 -20.01 -4.31
N ASP A 533 39.67 -19.40 -3.93
CA ASP A 533 39.40 -19.08 -2.52
C ASP A 533 38.99 -20.36 -1.74
N LYS A 534 38.94 -20.24 -0.42
CA LYS A 534 38.63 -21.37 0.48
C LYS A 534 37.27 -21.97 0.14
N CYS A 535 37.21 -23.29 0.04
CA CYS A 535 35.99 -24.08 -0.20
C CYS A 535 35.24 -23.72 -1.52
N ALA A 536 35.92 -23.24 -2.54
CA ALA A 536 35.38 -22.81 -3.84
C ALA A 536 34.69 -23.94 -4.68
#